data_1475215e61f9682915c3ac2abb9701d4
#
_entry.id   1475215e61f9682915c3ac2abb9701d4
#
_cell.length_a   1.000
_cell.length_b   1.000
_cell.length_c   1.000
_cell.angle_alpha   90.00
_cell.angle_beta   90.00
_cell.angle_gamma   90.00
#
_symmetry.space_group_name_H-M   'P 1'
#
loop_
_entity.id
_entity.type
_entity.pdbx_description
1 polymer ?
#
loop_
_entity_poly.entity_id
_entity_poly.type
_entity_poly.pdbx_seq_one_letter_code
_entity_poly.pdbx_strand_id
1 'polypeptide(L)'
;MCIRDRDEYVGLDKDNEQSYWRYMHDNLFDHVNIKPENVNMLNGMVKGVEEEEEECRRYEEKIASYGGIDLFVGGIGPDGHIAFNEPGSSLSSRTRSKELTKDTIIANSRFFGGDLNKVPKTSLTVGVGTVMDAKEVLILVNGASKARALRHAVEEGVNHMWTISALQMHRRGIIVSDEDATLELKVGTYRYFKDIEGANLDTDKLLADFYAKYSK
;
A
#
# COMPACT_ATOMS: atom_id res chain seq x y z
N MET A 1 7.62 17.26 6.30
CA MET A 1 7.01 15.98 5.93
C MET A 1 8.08 15.15 5.23
N CYS A 2 8.20 13.89 5.56
CA CYS A 2 9.08 12.93 4.88
C CYS A 2 8.17 11.86 4.28
N ILE A 3 8.29 11.61 2.97
CA ILE A 3 7.46 10.64 2.27
C ILE A 3 8.36 9.49 1.80
N ARG A 4 7.85 8.26 1.89
CA ARG A 4 8.51 7.06 1.39
C ARG A 4 7.53 6.32 0.50
N ASP A 5 7.99 5.92 -0.67
CA ASP A 5 7.28 4.93 -1.45
C ASP A 5 7.70 3.53 -0.99
N ARG A 6 6.78 2.60 -1.03
CA ARG A 6 6.88 1.29 -0.39
C ARG A 6 7.38 0.18 -1.31
N ASP A 7 7.37 0.42 -2.59
CA ASP A 7 7.64 -0.59 -3.61
C ASP A 7 8.49 -0.02 -4.74
N GLU A 8 9.33 -0.85 -5.37
CA GLU A 8 9.97 -0.54 -6.64
C GLU A 8 10.27 -1.84 -7.39
N TYR A 9 10.14 -1.80 -8.70
CA TYR A 9 10.51 -2.93 -9.57
C TYR A 9 12.03 -3.08 -9.67
N VAL A 10 12.52 -4.31 -9.54
CA VAL A 10 13.93 -4.60 -9.80
C VAL A 10 14.19 -4.56 -11.31
N GLY A 11 15.23 -3.82 -11.69
CA GLY A 11 15.67 -3.67 -13.07
C GLY A 11 15.01 -2.54 -13.85
N LEU A 12 14.13 -1.73 -13.23
CA LEU A 12 13.63 -0.50 -13.85
C LEU A 12 14.44 0.70 -13.36
N ASP A 13 14.96 1.48 -14.32
CA ASP A 13 15.56 2.77 -14.03
C ASP A 13 14.49 3.79 -13.62
N LYS A 14 14.88 4.76 -12.79
CA LYS A 14 13.99 5.84 -12.31
C LYS A 14 13.36 6.67 -13.45
N ASP A 15 14.02 6.72 -14.61
CA ASP A 15 13.53 7.45 -15.78
C ASP A 15 12.54 6.60 -16.62
N ASN A 16 12.34 5.32 -16.27
CA ASN A 16 11.33 4.48 -16.91
C ASN A 16 9.94 4.94 -16.48
N GLU A 17 9.03 5.13 -17.45
CA GLU A 17 7.64 5.58 -17.21
C GLU A 17 6.85 4.67 -16.26
N GLN A 18 7.29 3.41 -16.08
CA GLN A 18 6.62 2.43 -15.24
C GLN A 18 7.34 2.20 -13.90
N SER A 19 8.42 2.93 -13.59
CA SER A 19 9.01 2.90 -12.26
C SER A 19 8.09 3.60 -11.25
N TYR A 20 8.07 3.12 -10.02
CA TYR A 20 7.34 3.81 -8.94
C TYR A 20 7.96 5.17 -8.64
N TRP A 21 9.27 5.31 -8.83
CA TRP A 21 9.94 6.61 -8.71
C TRP A 21 9.29 7.64 -9.65
N ARG A 22 9.17 7.30 -10.94
CA ARG A 22 8.56 8.17 -11.95
C ARG A 22 7.08 8.43 -11.64
N TYR A 23 6.34 7.36 -11.31
CA TYR A 23 4.93 7.47 -10.95
C TYR A 23 4.69 8.45 -9.79
N MET A 24 5.51 8.37 -8.73
CA MET A 24 5.36 9.23 -7.56
C MET A 24 5.75 10.67 -7.85
N HIS A 25 6.74 10.91 -8.70
CA HIS A 25 7.08 12.26 -9.15
C HIS A 25 5.95 12.86 -9.98
N ASP A 26 5.47 12.15 -11.00
CA ASP A 26 4.44 12.64 -11.90
C ASP A 26 3.08 12.86 -11.19
N ASN A 27 2.76 12.11 -10.15
CA ASN A 27 1.44 12.18 -9.50
C ASN A 27 1.43 12.89 -8.14
N LEU A 28 2.58 13.06 -7.48
CA LEU A 28 2.61 13.64 -6.13
C LEU A 28 3.79 14.59 -5.90
N PHE A 29 5.04 14.12 -6.04
CA PHE A 29 6.18 14.87 -5.51
C PHE A 29 6.39 16.21 -6.22
N ASP A 30 6.19 16.26 -7.54
CA ASP A 30 6.36 17.48 -8.33
C ASP A 30 5.18 18.46 -8.17
N HIS A 31 4.09 18.04 -7.53
CA HIS A 31 2.90 18.86 -7.27
C HIS A 31 2.81 19.41 -5.85
N VAL A 32 3.74 19.05 -4.97
CA VAL A 32 3.77 19.50 -3.57
C VAL A 32 5.14 20.10 -3.22
N ASN A 33 5.18 20.89 -2.17
CA ASN A 33 6.42 21.56 -1.72
C ASN A 33 7.31 20.66 -0.85
N ILE A 34 7.38 19.36 -1.16
CA ILE A 34 8.28 18.45 -0.46
C ILE A 34 9.73 18.73 -0.85
N LYS A 35 10.62 18.73 0.13
CA LYS A 35 12.05 18.88 -0.14
C LYS A 35 12.62 17.56 -0.66
N PRO A 36 13.51 17.57 -1.67
CA PRO A 36 14.08 16.34 -2.25
C PRO A 36 14.72 15.40 -1.23
N GLU A 37 15.37 15.92 -0.19
CA GLU A 37 15.96 15.13 0.88
C GLU A 37 14.93 14.37 1.74
N ASN A 38 13.65 14.71 1.64
CA ASN A 38 12.54 14.06 2.32
C ASN A 38 11.82 13.03 1.44
N VAL A 39 12.22 12.87 0.19
CA VAL A 39 11.75 11.81 -0.71
C VAL A 39 12.67 10.59 -0.53
N ASN A 40 12.09 9.46 -0.17
CA ASN A 40 12.84 8.24 0.08
C ASN A 40 12.18 7.08 -0.66
N MET A 41 12.93 6.48 -1.57
CA MET A 41 12.45 5.39 -2.41
C MET A 41 13.45 4.23 -2.39
N LEU A 42 12.95 3.04 -2.68
CA LEU A 42 13.79 1.86 -2.89
C LEU A 42 14.51 2.01 -4.23
N ASN A 43 15.76 1.57 -4.29
CA ASN A 43 16.54 1.56 -5.51
C ASN A 43 16.33 0.24 -6.26
N GLY A 44 15.56 0.26 -7.35
CA GLY A 44 15.32 -0.91 -8.19
C GLY A 44 16.53 -1.34 -9.05
N MET A 45 17.59 -0.51 -9.15
CA MET A 45 18.76 -0.81 -9.99
C MET A 45 19.83 -1.66 -9.29
N VAL A 46 19.45 -2.38 -8.24
CA VAL A 46 20.28 -3.36 -7.53
C VAL A 46 20.50 -4.64 -8.36
N LYS A 47 21.66 -5.27 -8.19
CA LYS A 47 22.07 -6.44 -8.97
C LYS A 47 22.33 -7.65 -8.08
N GLY A 48 21.45 -8.62 -8.15
CA GLY A 48 21.57 -9.86 -7.41
C GLY A 48 21.17 -9.75 -5.94
N VAL A 49 21.06 -10.90 -5.31
CA VAL A 49 20.44 -11.07 -4.00
C VAL A 49 21.13 -10.24 -2.91
N GLU A 50 22.46 -10.16 -2.92
CA GLU A 50 23.22 -9.44 -1.90
C GLU A 50 22.92 -7.93 -1.92
N GLU A 51 22.87 -7.32 -3.11
CA GLU A 51 22.55 -5.88 -3.23
C GLU A 51 21.07 -5.62 -2.92
N GLU A 52 20.17 -6.53 -3.29
CA GLU A 52 18.73 -6.44 -2.97
C GLU A 52 18.52 -6.49 -1.45
N GLU A 53 19.15 -7.42 -0.75
CA GLU A 53 19.09 -7.53 0.71
C GLU A 53 19.66 -6.29 1.41
N GLU A 54 20.81 -5.80 0.95
CA GLU A 54 21.43 -4.61 1.49
C GLU A 54 20.54 -3.36 1.31
N GLU A 55 19.94 -3.18 0.14
CA GLU A 55 19.02 -2.09 -0.12
C GLU A 55 17.79 -2.16 0.79
N CYS A 56 17.21 -3.35 0.95
CA CYS A 56 16.07 -3.56 1.85
C CYS A 56 16.43 -3.25 3.30
N ARG A 57 17.63 -3.68 3.76
CA ARG A 57 18.12 -3.38 5.09
C ARG A 57 18.32 -1.88 5.29
N ARG A 58 18.99 -1.21 4.34
CA ARG A 58 19.19 0.25 4.32
C ARG A 58 17.85 1.00 4.43
N TYR A 59 16.83 0.53 3.73
CA TYR A 59 15.53 1.15 3.74
C TYR A 59 14.83 1.02 5.09
N GLU A 60 14.88 -0.15 5.73
CA GLU A 60 14.35 -0.38 7.08
C GLU A 60 15.10 0.46 8.14
N GLU A 61 16.43 0.52 8.06
CA GLU A 61 17.24 1.37 8.94
C GLU A 61 16.87 2.84 8.78
N LYS A 62 16.62 3.27 7.56
CA LYS A 62 16.18 4.63 7.29
C LYS A 62 14.79 4.91 7.87
N ILE A 63 13.85 3.98 7.77
CA ILE A 63 12.55 4.06 8.44
C ILE A 63 12.74 4.24 9.96
N ALA A 64 13.58 3.39 10.56
CA ALA A 64 13.85 3.43 11.99
C ALA A 64 14.52 4.76 12.42
N SER A 65 15.43 5.31 11.63
CA SER A 65 16.15 6.57 11.92
C SER A 65 15.22 7.80 11.99
N TYR A 66 14.04 7.72 11.36
CA TYR A 66 13.00 8.75 11.45
C TYR A 66 11.95 8.46 12.54
N GLY A 67 12.15 7.44 13.37
CA GLY A 67 11.20 7.04 14.40
C GLY A 67 10.03 6.22 13.90
N GLY A 68 10.18 5.55 12.74
CA GLY A 68 9.15 4.71 12.12
C GLY A 68 8.29 5.43 11.09
N ILE A 69 7.12 4.86 10.81
CA ILE A 69 6.11 5.38 9.89
C ILE A 69 4.96 5.97 10.70
N ASP A 70 4.66 7.25 10.52
CA ASP A 70 3.51 7.87 11.19
C ASP A 70 2.19 7.45 10.52
N LEU A 71 2.14 7.50 9.20
CA LEU A 71 0.97 7.08 8.42
C LEU A 71 1.42 6.27 7.22
N PHE A 72 0.92 5.04 7.11
CA PHE A 72 1.00 4.23 5.90
C PHE A 72 -0.30 4.40 5.11
N VAL A 73 -0.19 4.73 3.82
CA VAL A 73 -1.32 4.81 2.91
C VAL A 73 -1.16 3.75 1.82
N GLY A 74 -2.18 2.95 1.58
CA GLY A 74 -2.13 1.89 0.60
C GLY A 74 -3.46 1.53 -0.02
N GLY A 75 -3.43 0.61 -0.97
CA GLY A 75 -4.57 -0.11 -1.51
C GLY A 75 -4.44 -1.61 -1.25
N ILE A 76 -5.35 -2.39 -1.82
CA ILE A 76 -5.27 -3.85 -1.81
C ILE A 76 -5.33 -4.42 -3.22
N GLY A 77 -4.67 -5.57 -3.42
CA GLY A 77 -4.88 -6.38 -4.60
C GLY A 77 -6.24 -7.08 -4.60
N PRO A 78 -6.71 -7.57 -5.74
CA PRO A 78 -7.95 -8.36 -5.80
C PRO A 78 -7.84 -9.69 -5.04
N ASP A 79 -6.64 -10.18 -4.81
CA ASP A 79 -6.28 -11.35 -4.00
C ASP A 79 -5.94 -10.99 -2.54
N GLY A 80 -6.17 -9.74 -2.14
CA GLY A 80 -5.98 -9.24 -0.79
C GLY A 80 -4.54 -8.98 -0.37
N HIS A 81 -3.61 -8.87 -1.32
CA HIS A 81 -2.27 -8.44 -0.98
C HIS A 81 -2.21 -6.95 -0.59
N ILE A 82 -1.33 -6.61 0.35
CA ILE A 82 -0.95 -5.24 0.69
C ILE A 82 0.50 -5.02 0.25
N ALA A 83 0.79 -3.93 -0.47
CA ALA A 83 2.04 -3.75 -1.20
C ALA A 83 2.25 -4.96 -2.14
N PHE A 84 3.47 -5.48 -2.35
CA PHE A 84 3.67 -6.74 -3.07
C PHE A 84 3.77 -7.96 -2.13
N ASN A 85 3.07 -7.91 -1.00
CA ASN A 85 2.97 -9.08 -0.12
C ASN A 85 1.87 -10.02 -0.60
N GLU A 86 2.19 -10.76 -1.65
CA GLU A 86 1.34 -11.78 -2.27
C GLU A 86 0.83 -12.82 -1.26
N PRO A 87 -0.26 -13.55 -1.56
CA PRO A 87 -0.77 -14.63 -0.72
C PRO A 87 0.35 -15.59 -0.29
N GLY A 88 0.33 -15.98 0.99
CA GLY A 88 1.37 -16.81 1.60
C GLY A 88 2.57 -16.04 2.17
N SER A 89 2.61 -14.72 2.03
CA SER A 89 3.64 -13.90 2.67
C SER A 89 3.49 -13.91 4.19
N SER A 90 4.62 -13.96 4.90
CA SER A 90 4.60 -13.88 6.38
C SER A 90 4.01 -12.54 6.85
N LEU A 91 3.12 -12.59 7.83
CA LEU A 91 2.53 -11.39 8.43
C LEU A 91 3.53 -10.59 9.28
N SER A 92 4.69 -11.17 9.61
CA SER A 92 5.80 -10.51 10.29
C SER A 92 6.95 -10.12 9.34
N SER A 93 6.75 -10.24 8.02
CA SER A 93 7.79 -9.95 7.04
C SER A 93 8.24 -8.49 7.10
N ARG A 94 9.53 -8.30 6.79
CA ARG A 94 10.15 -6.97 6.63
C ARG A 94 10.33 -6.65 5.15
N THR A 95 10.86 -5.46 4.86
CA THR A 95 11.21 -5.07 3.49
C THR A 95 12.14 -6.10 2.86
N ARG A 96 11.80 -6.55 1.67
CA ARG A 96 12.53 -7.61 0.97
C ARG A 96 12.26 -7.62 -0.53
N SER A 97 13.08 -8.35 -1.25
CA SER A 97 12.82 -8.75 -2.64
C SER A 97 11.72 -9.82 -2.70
N LYS A 98 10.84 -9.71 -3.67
CA LYS A 98 9.74 -10.66 -3.93
C LYS A 98 9.58 -10.90 -5.42
N GLU A 99 9.46 -12.18 -5.78
CA GLU A 99 8.98 -12.55 -7.10
C GLU A 99 7.47 -12.26 -7.20
N LEU A 100 7.07 -11.67 -8.31
CA LEU A 100 5.66 -11.40 -8.61
C LEU A 100 4.97 -12.67 -9.10
N THR A 101 3.73 -12.87 -8.66
CA THR A 101 2.90 -13.97 -9.17
C THR A 101 2.53 -13.75 -10.64
N LYS A 102 2.17 -14.84 -11.32
CA LYS A 102 1.70 -14.75 -12.72
C LYS A 102 0.49 -13.83 -12.85
N ASP A 103 -0.41 -13.85 -11.89
CA ASP A 103 -1.63 -13.03 -11.90
C ASP A 103 -1.28 -11.54 -11.76
N THR A 104 -0.31 -11.21 -10.90
CA THR A 104 0.22 -9.85 -10.77
C THR A 104 0.93 -9.39 -12.04
N ILE A 105 1.74 -10.25 -12.68
CA ILE A 105 2.38 -9.95 -13.96
C ILE A 105 1.33 -9.70 -15.06
N ILE A 106 0.29 -10.53 -15.13
CA ILE A 106 -0.82 -10.37 -16.09
C ILE A 106 -1.55 -9.05 -15.81
N ALA A 107 -1.92 -8.78 -14.57
CA ALA A 107 -2.60 -7.55 -14.19
C ALA A 107 -1.78 -6.29 -14.52
N ASN A 108 -0.47 -6.35 -14.31
CA ASN A 108 0.44 -5.22 -14.54
C ASN A 108 0.84 -5.06 -16.02
N SER A 109 0.66 -6.07 -16.86
CA SER A 109 1.02 -6.01 -18.30
C SER A 109 0.34 -4.85 -19.03
N ARG A 110 -0.84 -4.43 -18.56
CA ARG A 110 -1.56 -3.25 -19.08
C ARG A 110 -0.70 -1.97 -19.07
N PHE A 111 0.21 -1.84 -18.11
CA PHE A 111 1.14 -0.72 -18.01
C PHE A 111 2.36 -0.86 -18.92
N PHE A 112 2.58 -2.06 -19.46
CA PHE A 112 3.69 -2.42 -20.34
C PHE A 112 3.23 -2.73 -21.76
N GLY A 113 2.14 -2.09 -22.21
CA GLY A 113 1.58 -2.29 -23.56
C GLY A 113 0.99 -3.68 -23.79
N GLY A 114 0.61 -4.41 -22.76
CA GLY A 114 0.09 -5.78 -22.82
C GLY A 114 1.17 -6.86 -22.95
N ASP A 115 2.45 -6.49 -22.94
CA ASP A 115 3.55 -7.44 -23.11
C ASP A 115 4.02 -7.98 -21.74
N LEU A 116 3.70 -9.24 -21.47
CA LEU A 116 4.08 -9.94 -20.23
C LEU A 116 5.61 -10.05 -20.04
N ASN A 117 6.39 -10.04 -21.12
CA ASN A 117 7.84 -10.17 -21.05
C ASN A 117 8.52 -8.87 -20.61
N LYS A 118 7.85 -7.73 -20.77
CA LYS A 118 8.33 -6.43 -20.33
C LYS A 118 8.04 -6.13 -18.87
N VAL A 119 7.09 -6.86 -18.26
CA VAL A 119 6.79 -6.70 -16.83
C VAL A 119 7.96 -7.27 -16.02
N PRO A 120 8.54 -6.51 -15.10
CA PRO A 120 9.55 -7.03 -14.18
C PRO A 120 9.01 -8.22 -13.40
N LYS A 121 9.86 -9.19 -13.12
CA LYS A 121 9.47 -10.41 -12.40
C LYS A 121 9.68 -10.30 -10.90
N THR A 122 10.48 -9.31 -10.46
CA THR A 122 10.87 -9.11 -9.08
C THR A 122 10.62 -7.66 -8.68
N SER A 123 10.24 -7.45 -7.45
CA SER A 123 10.10 -6.14 -6.83
C SER A 123 10.73 -6.12 -5.45
N LEU A 124 11.21 -4.97 -5.02
CA LEU A 124 11.49 -4.67 -3.62
C LEU A 124 10.20 -4.13 -3.01
N THR A 125 9.80 -4.64 -1.85
CA THR A 125 8.54 -4.26 -1.21
C THR A 125 8.66 -4.24 0.31
N VAL A 126 8.00 -3.29 0.95
CA VAL A 126 7.86 -3.30 2.41
C VAL A 126 7.09 -4.54 2.86
N GLY A 127 7.54 -5.13 3.95
CA GLY A 127 6.87 -6.30 4.52
C GLY A 127 5.57 -5.95 5.24
N VAL A 128 4.73 -6.97 5.47
CA VAL A 128 3.48 -6.80 6.26
C VAL A 128 3.82 -6.30 7.66
N GLY A 129 4.85 -6.85 8.32
CA GLY A 129 5.31 -6.39 9.63
C GLY A 129 5.75 -4.93 9.62
N THR A 130 6.42 -4.48 8.55
CA THR A 130 6.83 -3.07 8.40
C THR A 130 5.60 -2.15 8.32
N VAL A 131 4.56 -2.58 7.58
CA VAL A 131 3.27 -1.85 7.52
C VAL A 131 2.59 -1.83 8.88
N MET A 132 2.55 -2.97 9.57
CA MET A 132 1.89 -3.10 10.87
C MET A 132 2.60 -2.35 12.01
N ASP A 133 3.87 -1.99 11.85
CA ASP A 133 4.61 -1.14 12.78
C ASP A 133 4.29 0.36 12.61
N ALA A 134 3.57 0.75 11.57
CA ALA A 134 3.15 2.15 11.40
C ALA A 134 2.22 2.58 12.55
N LYS A 135 2.23 3.87 12.90
CA LYS A 135 1.33 4.39 13.93
C LYS A 135 -0.12 4.37 13.46
N GLU A 136 -0.35 4.64 12.18
CA GLU A 136 -1.65 4.58 11.52
C GLU A 136 -1.51 3.91 10.15
N VAL A 137 -2.50 3.13 9.75
CA VAL A 137 -2.59 2.50 8.42
C VAL A 137 -3.93 2.88 7.79
N LEU A 138 -3.87 3.53 6.63
CA LEU A 138 -5.03 3.90 5.83
C LEU A 138 -5.03 3.09 4.52
N ILE A 139 -6.06 2.30 4.32
CA ILE A 139 -6.24 1.49 3.11
C ILE A 139 -7.43 2.00 2.31
N LEU A 140 -7.18 2.36 1.05
CA LEU A 140 -8.20 2.78 0.11
C LEU A 140 -8.60 1.59 -0.76
N VAL A 141 -9.91 1.32 -0.81
CA VAL A 141 -10.46 0.15 -1.52
C VAL A 141 -11.61 0.61 -2.41
N ASN A 142 -11.42 0.53 -3.72
CA ASN A 142 -12.45 0.97 -4.66
C ASN A 142 -12.71 -0.04 -5.78
N GLY A 143 -13.99 -0.13 -6.13
CA GLY A 143 -14.50 -0.94 -7.22
C GLY A 143 -14.80 -2.40 -6.86
N ALA A 144 -15.74 -3.00 -7.57
CA ALA A 144 -16.25 -4.36 -7.37
C ALA A 144 -15.15 -5.44 -7.43
N SER A 145 -14.07 -5.22 -8.19
CA SER A 145 -12.94 -6.16 -8.27
C SER A 145 -12.23 -6.37 -6.94
N LYS A 146 -12.45 -5.50 -5.95
CA LYS A 146 -11.87 -5.57 -4.60
C LYS A 146 -12.82 -6.13 -3.55
N ALA A 147 -14.08 -6.37 -3.91
CA ALA A 147 -15.12 -6.77 -2.95
C ALA A 147 -14.77 -8.05 -2.18
N ARG A 148 -14.23 -9.06 -2.87
CA ARG A 148 -13.78 -10.30 -2.25
C ARG A 148 -12.64 -10.05 -1.26
N ALA A 149 -11.66 -9.27 -1.65
CA ALA A 149 -10.52 -8.94 -0.79
C ALA A 149 -10.95 -8.15 0.46
N LEU A 150 -11.86 -7.18 0.29
CA LEU A 150 -12.44 -6.42 1.40
C LEU A 150 -13.21 -7.34 2.37
N ARG A 151 -14.00 -8.27 1.86
CA ARG A 151 -14.69 -9.25 2.69
C ARG A 151 -13.70 -10.04 3.56
N HIS A 152 -12.64 -10.58 2.98
CA HIS A 152 -11.60 -11.31 3.72
C HIS A 152 -10.85 -10.41 4.72
N ALA A 153 -10.67 -9.13 4.39
CA ALA A 153 -10.03 -8.18 5.30
C ALA A 153 -10.87 -7.89 6.56
N VAL A 154 -12.21 -7.91 6.44
CA VAL A 154 -13.12 -7.41 7.49
C VAL A 154 -13.84 -8.54 8.23
N GLU A 155 -14.32 -9.55 7.51
CA GLU A 155 -15.24 -10.56 8.06
C GLU A 155 -14.58 -11.89 8.44
N GLU A 156 -13.39 -12.18 7.91
CA GLU A 156 -12.74 -13.46 8.11
C GLU A 156 -11.56 -13.36 9.08
N GLY A 157 -11.06 -14.49 9.58
CA GLY A 157 -9.91 -14.49 10.49
C GLY A 157 -8.62 -14.02 9.82
N VAL A 158 -7.68 -13.53 10.63
CA VAL A 158 -6.34 -13.14 10.17
C VAL A 158 -5.66 -14.34 9.51
N ASN A 159 -5.26 -14.17 8.27
CA ASN A 159 -4.72 -15.24 7.45
C ASN A 159 -3.71 -14.69 6.44
N HIS A 160 -2.54 -15.31 6.36
CA HIS A 160 -1.48 -14.89 5.44
C HIS A 160 -1.82 -15.09 3.94
N MET A 161 -2.85 -15.86 3.62
CA MET A 161 -3.37 -15.95 2.24
C MET A 161 -4.12 -14.67 1.81
N TRP A 162 -4.49 -13.84 2.78
CA TRP A 162 -5.08 -12.51 2.62
C TRP A 162 -4.29 -11.57 3.50
N THR A 163 -3.14 -11.11 3.04
CA THR A 163 -2.19 -10.36 3.90
C THR A 163 -2.79 -9.07 4.45
N ILE A 164 -3.75 -8.46 3.75
CA ILE A 164 -4.53 -7.34 4.26
C ILE A 164 -5.29 -7.66 5.56
N SER A 165 -5.64 -8.93 5.80
CA SER A 165 -6.36 -9.34 7.02
C SER A 165 -5.57 -9.05 8.31
N ALA A 166 -4.24 -8.89 8.22
CA ALA A 166 -3.39 -8.47 9.33
C ALA A 166 -3.85 -7.13 9.93
N LEU A 167 -4.49 -6.27 9.13
CA LEU A 167 -5.00 -4.97 9.59
C LEU A 167 -5.98 -5.07 10.75
N GLN A 168 -6.69 -6.20 10.90
CA GLN A 168 -7.56 -6.46 12.06
C GLN A 168 -6.80 -6.40 13.40
N MET A 169 -5.50 -6.64 13.42
CA MET A 169 -4.66 -6.55 14.60
C MET A 169 -4.03 -5.17 14.79
N HIS A 170 -4.17 -4.27 13.84
CA HIS A 170 -3.58 -2.95 13.90
C HIS A 170 -4.39 -2.02 14.83
N ARG A 171 -3.71 -1.29 15.72
CA ARG A 171 -4.37 -0.42 16.71
C ARG A 171 -5.16 0.73 16.08
N ARG A 172 -4.71 1.22 14.92
CA ARG A 172 -5.28 2.37 14.19
C ARG A 172 -5.29 2.07 12.69
N GLY A 173 -5.91 0.94 12.35
CA GLY A 173 -6.17 0.55 10.97
C GLY A 173 -7.47 1.17 10.48
N ILE A 174 -7.43 1.85 9.34
CA ILE A 174 -8.57 2.52 8.71
C ILE A 174 -8.73 1.97 7.31
N ILE A 175 -9.94 1.54 6.97
CA ILE A 175 -10.32 1.17 5.60
C ILE A 175 -11.35 2.19 5.11
N VAL A 176 -11.07 2.77 3.95
CA VAL A 176 -12.03 3.64 3.24
C VAL A 176 -12.38 2.94 1.94
N SER A 177 -13.66 2.64 1.75
CA SER A 177 -14.15 1.94 0.56
C SER A 177 -15.31 2.69 -0.10
N ASP A 178 -15.42 2.55 -1.42
CA ASP A 178 -16.66 2.87 -2.12
C ASP A 178 -17.72 1.75 -1.95
N GLU A 179 -18.92 1.99 -2.42
CA GLU A 179 -20.03 1.05 -2.30
C GLU A 179 -19.78 -0.22 -3.13
N ASP A 180 -19.19 -0.11 -4.31
CA ASP A 180 -18.89 -1.25 -5.18
C ASP A 180 -17.92 -2.23 -4.53
N ALA A 181 -16.95 -1.74 -3.77
CA ALA A 181 -16.03 -2.60 -3.02
C ALA A 181 -16.72 -3.36 -1.87
N THR A 182 -17.92 -2.97 -1.44
CA THR A 182 -18.64 -3.63 -0.35
C THR A 182 -19.57 -4.76 -0.80
N LEU A 183 -19.67 -5.03 -2.10
CA LEU A 183 -20.66 -5.96 -2.68
C LEU A 183 -20.61 -7.40 -2.12
N GLU A 184 -19.48 -7.86 -1.64
CA GLU A 184 -19.36 -9.19 -1.01
C GLU A 184 -19.46 -9.19 0.51
N LEU A 185 -19.58 -8.03 1.16
CA LEU A 185 -19.84 -7.97 2.61
C LEU A 185 -21.25 -8.46 2.91
N LYS A 186 -21.40 -9.12 4.05
CA LYS A 186 -22.75 -9.41 4.57
C LYS A 186 -23.50 -8.11 4.84
N VAL A 187 -24.80 -8.09 4.53
CA VAL A 187 -25.64 -6.92 4.76
C VAL A 187 -25.59 -6.43 6.22
N GLY A 188 -25.48 -7.36 7.16
CA GLY A 188 -25.34 -7.01 8.58
C GLY A 188 -24.02 -6.27 8.87
N THR A 189 -22.91 -6.71 8.30
CA THR A 189 -21.59 -6.08 8.44
C THR A 189 -21.60 -4.68 7.84
N TYR A 190 -22.10 -4.54 6.61
CA TYR A 190 -22.21 -3.25 5.94
C TYR A 190 -23.04 -2.25 6.76
N ARG A 191 -24.23 -2.66 7.23
CA ARG A 191 -25.11 -1.81 8.05
C ARG A 191 -24.44 -1.43 9.37
N TYR A 192 -23.81 -2.37 10.03
CA TYR A 192 -23.11 -2.12 11.30
C TYR A 192 -22.07 -1.00 11.15
N PHE A 193 -21.18 -1.11 10.17
CA PHE A 193 -20.15 -0.07 9.97
C PHE A 193 -20.74 1.25 9.51
N LYS A 194 -21.76 1.23 8.66
CA LYS A 194 -22.44 2.46 8.24
C LYS A 194 -23.10 3.20 9.42
N ASP A 195 -23.64 2.47 10.37
CA ASP A 195 -24.27 3.05 11.57
C ASP A 195 -23.22 3.65 12.52
N ILE A 196 -22.12 2.94 12.80
CA ILE A 196 -21.11 3.44 13.75
C ILE A 196 -20.25 4.57 13.15
N GLU A 197 -20.04 4.58 11.85
CA GLU A 197 -19.26 5.59 11.14
C GLU A 197 -20.11 6.74 10.58
N GLY A 198 -21.43 6.72 10.77
CA GLY A 198 -22.34 7.72 10.21
C GLY A 198 -21.96 9.17 10.53
N ALA A 199 -21.47 9.42 11.74
CA ALA A 199 -20.98 10.74 12.14
C ALA A 199 -19.65 11.15 11.45
N ASN A 200 -18.84 10.17 11.07
CA ASN A 200 -17.58 10.38 10.36
C ASN A 200 -17.76 10.53 8.83
N LEU A 201 -18.96 10.22 8.33
CA LEU A 201 -19.33 10.36 6.93
C LEU A 201 -19.98 11.70 6.60
N ASP A 202 -20.15 12.59 7.59
CA ASP A 202 -20.61 13.96 7.39
C ASP A 202 -19.45 14.82 6.83
N THR A 203 -19.35 14.85 5.51
CA THR A 203 -18.28 15.53 4.79
C THR A 203 -18.26 17.04 5.08
N ASP A 204 -19.42 17.66 5.22
CA ASP A 204 -19.51 19.12 5.45
C ASP A 204 -18.96 19.48 6.83
N LYS A 205 -19.30 18.68 7.83
CA LYS A 205 -18.76 18.83 9.18
C LYS A 205 -17.26 18.58 9.22
N LEU A 206 -16.78 17.51 8.56
CA LEU A 206 -15.34 17.19 8.50
C LEU A 206 -14.53 18.31 7.83
N LEU A 207 -15.03 18.89 6.74
CA LEU A 207 -14.40 20.01 6.05
C LEU A 207 -14.41 21.28 6.93
N ALA A 208 -15.54 21.56 7.59
CA ALA A 208 -15.62 22.71 8.51
C ALA A 208 -14.62 22.59 9.67
N ASP A 209 -14.52 21.41 10.29
CA ASP A 209 -13.57 21.13 11.36
C ASP A 209 -12.12 21.23 10.88
N PHE A 210 -11.83 20.73 9.68
CA PHE A 210 -10.51 20.84 9.06
C PHE A 210 -10.11 22.30 8.83
N TYR A 211 -10.97 23.09 8.19
CA TYR A 211 -10.68 24.50 7.94
C TYR A 211 -10.55 25.30 9.23
N ALA A 212 -11.39 25.03 10.23
CA ALA A 212 -11.28 25.70 11.54
C ALA A 212 -9.92 25.41 12.22
N LYS A 213 -9.36 24.21 12.02
CA LYS A 213 -8.09 23.78 12.60
C LYS A 213 -6.86 24.32 11.86
N TYR A 214 -6.92 24.41 10.52
CA TYR A 214 -5.74 24.66 9.68
C TYR A 214 -5.75 25.97 8.90
N SER A 215 -6.83 26.78 8.97
CA SER A 215 -6.94 28.09 8.33
C SER A 215 -6.40 29.24 9.17
N LYS A 216 -5.33 28.98 9.94
CA LYS A 216 -4.61 30.03 10.68
C LYS A 216 -3.33 30.42 10.00
#